data_a9812a0b5fe7cf3bd6dc203e2123739f
#
_entry.id   a9812a0b5fe7cf3bd6dc203e2123739f
#
_cell.length_a   1.000
_cell.length_b   1.000
_cell.length_c   1.000
_cell.angle_alpha   90.00
_cell.angle_beta   90.00
_cell.angle_gamma   90.00
#
_symmetry.space_group_name_H-M   'P 1'
#
loop_
_entity.id
_entity.type
_entity.pdbx_description
1 polymer ?
#
loop_
_entity_poly.entity_id
_entity_poly.type
_entity_poly.pdbx_seq_one_letter_code
_entity_poly.pdbx_strand_id
1 'polypeptide(L)'
;MVFDGCFVTGTDTGVGKTLVSAALLHTLARHHRRVVGMKPVAAGLIEHRGQWVSEDVLALRAASSVAVPAELDNPVALLDAMAPHLAAERAGRTVGVAGLLAAHGELRKRADVVVVEGAGGWRVPVNDQETLADLARAIGAPVVLVVGLRLGCLNHALLSAEAIRADGLQLAGWVANAIDPDMACRDENIDTLRRWLPAPLLGTVPHCVGTPDARQIALNLPAAWQPRRLDELVE
;
A
#
# COMPACT_ATOMS: atom_id res chain seq x y z
N MET A 1 4.48 8.27 19.69
CA MET A 1 4.97 8.65 18.33
C MET A 1 3.74 9.06 17.55
N VAL A 2 3.73 10.22 16.90
CA VAL A 2 2.60 10.66 16.07
C VAL A 2 2.60 9.80 14.79
N PHE A 3 1.42 9.29 14.40
CA PHE A 3 1.26 8.56 13.14
C PHE A 3 1.50 9.50 11.96
N ASP A 4 2.37 9.11 11.06
CA ASP A 4 2.81 9.93 9.93
C ASP A 4 2.76 9.19 8.58
N GLY A 5 2.28 7.95 8.59
CA GLY A 5 2.05 7.15 7.38
C GLY A 5 2.09 5.66 7.62
N CYS A 6 1.83 4.92 6.55
CA CYS A 6 1.92 3.46 6.53
C CYS A 6 2.46 2.96 5.19
N PHE A 7 2.98 1.73 5.20
CA PHE A 7 3.38 1.01 4.00
C PHE A 7 2.35 -0.07 3.67
N VAL A 8 1.75 0.00 2.49
CA VAL A 8 0.76 -0.98 2.01
C VAL A 8 1.44 -2.01 1.14
N THR A 9 1.38 -3.25 1.55
CA THR A 9 1.84 -4.41 0.76
C THR A 9 0.69 -5.37 0.49
N GLY A 10 0.90 -6.34 -0.36
CA GLY A 10 -0.09 -7.38 -0.65
C GLY A 10 0.47 -8.78 -0.50
N THR A 11 -0.41 -9.75 -0.46
CA THR A 11 -0.02 -11.17 -0.54
C THR A 11 0.45 -11.55 -1.95
N ASP A 12 0.13 -10.71 -2.96
CA ASP A 12 0.50 -10.94 -4.36
C ASP A 12 0.25 -9.69 -5.23
N THR A 13 0.53 -9.78 -6.54
CA THR A 13 0.07 -8.84 -7.56
C THR A 13 -1.44 -9.02 -7.79
N GLY A 14 -2.16 -7.95 -8.10
CA GLY A 14 -3.59 -8.00 -8.40
C GLY A 14 -4.51 -8.23 -7.19
N VAL A 15 -3.99 -8.18 -5.95
CA VAL A 15 -4.81 -8.35 -4.74
C VAL A 15 -5.58 -7.10 -4.30
N GLY A 16 -5.49 -6.00 -5.07
CA GLY A 16 -6.23 -4.77 -4.82
C GLY A 16 -5.55 -3.78 -3.87
N LYS A 17 -4.21 -3.77 -3.85
CA LYS A 17 -3.45 -2.79 -3.05
C LYS A 17 -3.88 -1.36 -3.32
N THR A 18 -3.98 -0.98 -4.58
CA THR A 18 -4.32 0.39 -5.01
C THR A 18 -5.70 0.83 -4.53
N LEU A 19 -6.69 -0.08 -4.60
CA LEU A 19 -8.02 0.17 -4.07
C LEU A 19 -8.00 0.40 -2.56
N VAL A 20 -7.27 -0.44 -1.81
CA VAL A 20 -7.12 -0.32 -0.36
C VAL A 20 -6.31 0.92 0.02
N SER A 21 -5.24 1.24 -0.71
CA SER A 21 -4.44 2.45 -0.50
C SER A 21 -5.27 3.71 -0.72
N ALA A 22 -6.09 3.76 -1.77
CA ALA A 22 -7.01 4.87 -2.01
C ALA A 22 -8.09 4.98 -0.92
N ALA A 23 -8.64 3.85 -0.43
CA ALA A 23 -9.58 3.85 0.69
C ALA A 23 -8.94 4.33 2.00
N LEU A 24 -7.68 3.95 2.25
CA LEU A 24 -6.90 4.46 3.38
C LEU A 24 -6.69 5.97 3.28
N LEU A 25 -6.31 6.49 2.10
CA LEU A 25 -6.16 7.92 1.86
C LEU A 25 -7.44 8.69 2.15
N HIS A 26 -8.60 8.24 1.62
CA HIS A 26 -9.90 8.85 1.90
C HIS A 26 -10.29 8.79 3.38
N THR A 27 -10.00 7.69 4.06
CA THR A 27 -10.31 7.53 5.48
C THR A 27 -9.41 8.44 6.33
N LEU A 28 -8.11 8.47 6.04
CA LEU A 28 -7.13 9.31 6.74
C LEU A 28 -7.38 10.82 6.52
N ALA A 29 -7.85 11.22 5.34
CA ALA A 29 -8.19 12.62 5.04
C ALA A 29 -9.35 13.18 5.89
N ARG A 30 -10.10 12.33 6.59
CA ARG A 30 -11.11 12.76 7.58
C ARG A 30 -10.48 13.19 8.91
N HIS A 31 -9.24 12.79 9.15
CA HIS A 31 -8.50 13.01 10.41
C HIS A 31 -7.25 13.87 10.25
N HIS A 32 -6.70 13.94 9.03
CA HIS A 32 -5.46 14.65 8.71
C HIS A 32 -5.69 15.58 7.54
N ARG A 33 -5.10 16.78 7.61
CA ARG A 33 -5.34 17.84 6.61
C ARG A 33 -4.64 17.54 5.28
N ARG A 34 -3.40 17.01 5.35
CA ARG A 34 -2.55 16.78 4.18
C ARG A 34 -2.17 15.32 4.13
N VAL A 35 -2.87 14.56 3.29
CA VAL A 35 -2.65 13.12 3.08
C VAL A 35 -2.25 12.89 1.63
N VAL A 36 -1.16 12.16 1.39
CA VAL A 36 -0.65 11.88 0.06
C VAL A 36 -0.33 10.40 -0.12
N GLY A 37 -0.64 9.86 -1.30
CA GLY A 37 -0.24 8.53 -1.73
C GLY A 37 1.09 8.56 -2.46
N MET A 38 1.94 7.57 -2.23
CA MET A 38 3.19 7.35 -2.93
C MET A 38 3.22 5.96 -3.55
N LYS A 39 3.53 5.88 -4.85
CA LYS A 39 3.88 4.63 -5.55
C LYS A 39 5.36 4.69 -5.90
N PRO A 40 6.28 4.18 -5.07
CA PRO A 40 7.72 4.33 -5.28
C PRO A 40 8.19 3.81 -6.63
N VAL A 41 7.65 2.65 -7.04
CA VAL A 41 7.94 2.04 -8.34
C VAL A 41 6.63 1.59 -8.97
N ALA A 42 6.35 2.09 -10.17
CA ALA A 42 5.25 1.65 -11.02
C ALA A 42 5.83 1.00 -12.29
N ALA A 43 5.40 -0.23 -12.60
CA ALA A 43 5.73 -0.95 -13.82
C ALA A 43 4.42 -1.30 -14.56
N GLY A 44 4.45 -1.21 -15.90
CA GLY A 44 3.26 -1.38 -16.72
C GLY A 44 2.48 -0.07 -16.87
N LEU A 45 3.06 0.89 -17.57
CA LEU A 45 2.38 2.13 -17.89
C LEU A 45 1.40 1.93 -19.05
N ILE A 46 0.30 2.66 -19.01
CA ILE A 46 -0.69 2.75 -20.08
C ILE A 46 -0.60 4.13 -20.75
N GLU A 47 -1.00 4.21 -22.02
CA GLU A 47 -1.17 5.50 -22.68
C GLU A 47 -2.50 6.12 -22.25
N HIS A 48 -2.46 7.31 -21.68
CA HIS A 48 -3.63 8.10 -21.31
C HIS A 48 -3.45 9.54 -21.79
N ARG A 49 -4.31 9.99 -22.71
CA ARG A 49 -4.29 11.35 -23.29
C ARG A 49 -2.91 11.76 -23.84
N GLY A 50 -2.23 10.85 -24.53
CA GLY A 50 -0.89 11.09 -25.11
C GLY A 50 0.26 11.06 -24.11
N GLN A 51 0.04 10.61 -22.88
CA GLN A 51 1.07 10.45 -21.85
C GLN A 51 1.09 9.02 -21.31
N TRP A 52 2.28 8.52 -21.02
CA TRP A 52 2.47 7.25 -20.34
C TRP A 52 2.28 7.44 -18.84
N VAL A 53 1.29 6.77 -18.26
CA VAL A 53 0.91 6.90 -16.83
C VAL A 53 0.67 5.53 -16.20
N SER A 54 0.79 5.45 -14.87
CA SER A 54 0.36 4.30 -14.10
C SER A 54 -1.07 4.52 -13.59
N GLU A 55 -1.96 3.55 -13.79
CA GLU A 55 -3.33 3.59 -13.23
C GLU A 55 -3.30 3.65 -11.70
N ASP A 56 -2.37 2.93 -11.06
CA ASP A 56 -2.17 2.98 -9.61
C ASP A 56 -1.87 4.41 -9.14
N VAL A 57 -0.93 5.08 -9.83
CA VAL A 57 -0.53 6.46 -9.50
C VAL A 57 -1.68 7.44 -9.69
N LEU A 58 -2.46 7.29 -10.77
CA LEU A 58 -3.64 8.12 -11.00
C LEU A 58 -4.67 7.95 -9.88
N ALA A 59 -4.92 6.71 -9.44
CA ALA A 59 -5.85 6.42 -8.36
C ALA A 59 -5.38 7.01 -7.03
N LEU A 60 -4.09 6.88 -6.69
CA LEU A 60 -3.51 7.45 -5.48
C LEU A 60 -3.56 8.98 -5.49
N ARG A 61 -3.23 9.63 -6.62
CA ARG A 61 -3.33 11.08 -6.77
C ARG A 61 -4.76 11.58 -6.61
N ALA A 62 -5.74 10.89 -7.20
CA ALA A 62 -7.15 11.23 -7.07
C ALA A 62 -7.68 11.09 -5.63
N ALA A 63 -7.10 10.19 -4.82
CA ALA A 63 -7.46 9.98 -3.43
C ALA A 63 -6.66 10.86 -2.44
N SER A 64 -5.56 11.48 -2.89
CA SER A 64 -4.73 12.38 -2.08
C SER A 64 -5.45 13.71 -1.83
N SER A 65 -5.28 14.29 -0.63
CA SER A 65 -5.88 15.59 -0.28
C SER A 65 -5.02 16.79 -0.71
N VAL A 66 -3.78 16.55 -1.11
CA VAL A 66 -2.84 17.58 -1.61
C VAL A 66 -2.13 17.08 -2.86
N ALA A 67 -1.87 18.00 -3.79
CA ALA A 67 -1.04 17.73 -4.95
C ALA A 67 0.44 17.91 -4.61
N VAL A 68 1.28 17.05 -5.16
CA VAL A 68 2.74 17.07 -5.00
C VAL A 68 3.42 16.90 -6.36
N PRO A 69 4.71 17.24 -6.50
CA PRO A 69 5.47 16.97 -7.70
C PRO A 69 5.48 15.48 -8.06
N ALA A 70 5.29 15.18 -9.35
CA ALA A 70 5.13 13.82 -9.85
C ALA A 70 6.35 12.92 -9.59
N GLU A 71 7.54 13.50 -9.54
CA GLU A 71 8.79 12.81 -9.23
C GLU A 71 8.92 12.40 -7.76
N LEU A 72 8.05 12.93 -6.88
CA LEU A 72 8.04 12.56 -5.46
C LEU A 72 7.03 11.44 -5.17
N ASP A 73 5.82 11.53 -5.72
CA ASP A 73 4.78 10.51 -5.48
C ASP A 73 4.98 9.24 -6.33
N ASN A 74 5.69 9.37 -7.48
CA ASN A 74 6.09 8.24 -8.30
C ASN A 74 7.47 8.45 -8.92
N PRO A 75 8.56 8.29 -8.14
CA PRO A 75 9.92 8.55 -8.61
C PRO A 75 10.39 7.59 -9.71
N VAL A 76 9.81 6.39 -9.77
CA VAL A 76 10.17 5.40 -10.80
C VAL A 76 8.92 4.90 -11.52
N ALA A 77 8.78 5.33 -12.77
CA ALA A 77 7.77 4.86 -13.71
C ALA A 77 8.45 4.07 -14.85
N LEU A 78 8.03 2.83 -15.08
CA LEU A 78 8.61 1.87 -16.03
C LEU A 78 7.53 1.39 -16.99
N LEU A 79 7.84 1.41 -18.30
CA LEU A 79 6.87 1.14 -19.35
C LEU A 79 6.36 -0.31 -19.30
N ASP A 80 7.27 -1.25 -19.14
CA ASP A 80 6.96 -2.68 -19.27
C ASP A 80 6.26 -3.24 -18.04
N ALA A 81 5.18 -4.01 -18.25
CA ALA A 81 4.42 -4.70 -17.22
C ALA A 81 5.13 -5.99 -16.77
N MET A 82 6.13 -5.86 -15.93
CA MET A 82 6.92 -6.97 -15.40
C MET A 82 7.49 -6.64 -14.02
N ALA A 83 8.29 -7.56 -13.45
CA ALA A 83 8.94 -7.32 -12.17
C ALA A 83 9.79 -6.04 -12.21
N PRO A 84 9.75 -5.19 -11.16
CA PRO A 84 10.39 -3.86 -11.16
C PRO A 84 11.85 -3.85 -11.58
N HIS A 85 12.67 -4.78 -11.07
CA HIS A 85 14.10 -4.87 -11.43
C HIS A 85 14.32 -5.18 -12.92
N LEU A 86 13.53 -6.10 -13.49
CA LEU A 86 13.60 -6.46 -14.92
C LEU A 86 13.14 -5.31 -15.81
N ALA A 87 12.07 -4.61 -15.42
CA ALA A 87 11.60 -3.45 -16.15
C ALA A 87 12.63 -2.30 -16.12
N ALA A 88 13.29 -2.11 -14.97
CA ALA A 88 14.34 -1.11 -14.82
C ALA A 88 15.58 -1.46 -15.68
N GLU A 89 16.04 -2.71 -15.64
CA GLU A 89 17.14 -3.21 -16.46
C GLU A 89 16.86 -2.99 -17.96
N ARG A 90 15.67 -3.38 -18.42
CA ARG A 90 15.25 -3.19 -19.81
C ARG A 90 15.19 -1.72 -20.23
N ALA A 91 14.83 -0.84 -19.29
CA ALA A 91 14.84 0.61 -19.51
C ALA A 91 16.23 1.26 -19.35
N GLY A 92 17.30 0.49 -19.11
CA GLY A 92 18.65 1.00 -18.85
C GLY A 92 18.73 1.86 -17.58
N ARG A 93 17.88 1.62 -16.60
CA ARG A 93 17.79 2.39 -15.34
C ARG A 93 18.19 1.53 -14.15
N THR A 94 18.89 2.14 -13.21
CA THR A 94 19.14 1.54 -11.89
C THR A 94 18.15 2.14 -10.89
N VAL A 95 17.42 1.28 -10.19
CA VAL A 95 16.51 1.66 -9.11
C VAL A 95 17.16 1.26 -7.79
N GLY A 96 17.35 2.21 -6.89
CA GLY A 96 17.93 1.97 -5.56
C GLY A 96 17.02 2.50 -4.45
N VAL A 97 16.99 1.81 -3.33
CA VAL A 97 16.18 2.17 -2.16
C VAL A 97 16.49 3.58 -1.66
N ALA A 98 17.75 4.00 -1.71
CA ALA A 98 18.17 5.34 -1.27
C ALA A 98 17.45 6.48 -2.03
N GLY A 99 17.28 6.37 -3.35
CA GLY A 99 16.54 7.35 -4.15
C GLY A 99 15.05 7.37 -3.83
N LEU A 100 14.44 6.20 -3.63
CA LEU A 100 13.04 6.06 -3.25
C LEU A 100 12.78 6.65 -1.84
N LEU A 101 13.70 6.40 -0.90
CA LEU A 101 13.64 6.94 0.46
C LEU A 101 13.79 8.47 0.47
N ALA A 102 14.66 9.03 -0.37
CA ALA A 102 14.82 10.47 -0.50
C ALA A 102 13.52 11.14 -0.99
N ALA A 103 12.85 10.56 -2.00
CA ALA A 103 11.55 11.06 -2.46
C ALA A 103 10.49 11.00 -1.36
N HIS A 104 10.41 9.90 -0.59
CA HIS A 104 9.55 9.78 0.57
C HIS A 104 9.84 10.87 1.60
N GLY A 105 11.12 11.13 1.92
CA GLY A 105 11.53 12.19 2.86
C GLY A 105 11.07 13.59 2.41
N GLU A 106 11.06 13.86 1.11
CA GLU A 106 10.54 15.13 0.56
C GLU A 106 9.02 15.21 0.63
N LEU A 107 8.29 14.10 0.47
CA LEU A 107 6.84 14.04 0.68
C LEU A 107 6.48 14.32 2.14
N ARG A 108 7.25 13.79 3.08
CA ARG A 108 7.06 14.02 4.54
C ARG A 108 7.14 15.49 4.96
N LYS A 109 7.83 16.33 4.19
CA LYS A 109 7.87 17.78 4.42
C LYS A 109 6.62 18.49 3.92
N ARG A 110 5.84 17.85 3.06
CA ARG A 110 4.67 18.43 2.36
C ARG A 110 3.34 17.89 2.86
N ALA A 111 3.34 16.72 3.49
CA ALA A 111 2.14 16.02 3.96
C ALA A 111 2.25 15.65 5.44
N ASP A 112 1.11 15.59 6.10
CA ASP A 112 1.00 15.13 7.49
C ASP A 112 1.09 13.60 7.55
N VAL A 113 0.55 12.93 6.50
CA VAL A 113 0.53 11.46 6.35
C VAL A 113 0.90 11.08 4.93
N VAL A 114 1.81 10.09 4.80
CA VAL A 114 2.18 9.47 3.52
C VAL A 114 1.77 7.99 3.52
N VAL A 115 0.88 7.60 2.60
CA VAL A 115 0.56 6.19 2.35
C VAL A 115 1.43 5.68 1.22
N VAL A 116 2.38 4.81 1.52
CA VAL A 116 3.31 4.24 0.53
C VAL A 116 2.78 2.91 0.04
N GLU A 117 2.49 2.80 -1.25
CA GLU A 117 2.04 1.55 -1.87
C GLU A 117 3.20 0.81 -2.53
N GLY A 118 3.49 -0.41 -2.08
CA GLY A 118 4.42 -1.33 -2.71
C GLY A 118 3.93 -1.88 -4.06
N ALA A 119 4.77 -2.60 -4.76
CA ALA A 119 4.41 -3.38 -5.94
C ALA A 119 4.47 -4.88 -5.62
N GLY A 120 3.54 -5.69 -6.17
CA GLY A 120 3.50 -7.13 -5.91
C GLY A 120 3.29 -7.48 -4.43
N GLY A 121 4.10 -8.43 -3.93
CA GLY A 121 4.10 -8.85 -2.53
C GLY A 121 5.16 -8.15 -1.68
N TRP A 122 5.60 -8.83 -0.58
CA TRP A 122 6.57 -8.25 0.35
C TRP A 122 8.01 -8.24 -0.20
N ARG A 123 8.49 -9.38 -0.71
CA ARG A 123 9.85 -9.57 -1.21
C ARG A 123 9.96 -9.32 -2.72
N VAL A 124 9.78 -8.06 -3.15
CA VAL A 124 9.86 -7.69 -4.57
C VAL A 124 11.19 -7.01 -4.86
N PRO A 125 12.07 -7.60 -5.67
CA PRO A 125 13.34 -7.00 -6.05
C PRO A 125 13.15 -5.68 -6.81
N VAL A 126 13.96 -4.68 -6.49
CA VAL A 126 14.09 -3.42 -7.24
C VAL A 126 15.39 -3.36 -8.00
N ASN A 127 16.39 -4.14 -7.56
CA ASN A 127 17.68 -4.42 -8.22
C ASN A 127 18.22 -5.77 -7.71
N ASP A 128 19.47 -6.12 -8.01
CA ASP A 128 20.10 -7.40 -7.65
C ASP A 128 20.33 -7.59 -6.14
N GLN A 129 20.24 -6.52 -5.34
CA GLN A 129 20.60 -6.53 -3.92
C GLN A 129 19.48 -6.06 -2.99
N GLU A 130 18.55 -5.25 -3.50
CA GLU A 130 17.53 -4.58 -2.72
C GLU A 130 16.12 -4.96 -3.15
N THR A 131 15.21 -4.95 -2.20
CA THR A 131 13.78 -5.23 -2.37
C THR A 131 12.92 -4.04 -1.90
N LEU A 132 11.63 -4.04 -2.20
CA LEU A 132 10.68 -3.08 -1.61
C LEU A 132 10.53 -3.26 -0.08
N ALA A 133 10.84 -4.43 0.47
CA ALA A 133 10.91 -4.62 1.91
C ALA A 133 12.05 -3.81 2.55
N ASP A 134 13.16 -3.63 1.86
CA ASP A 134 14.27 -2.78 2.34
C ASP A 134 13.87 -1.31 2.36
N LEU A 135 13.09 -0.85 1.38
CA LEU A 135 12.48 0.47 1.42
C LEU A 135 11.53 0.61 2.62
N ALA A 136 10.64 -0.37 2.84
CA ALA A 136 9.71 -0.35 3.97
C ALA A 136 10.45 -0.30 5.32
N ARG A 137 11.54 -1.08 5.47
CA ARG A 137 12.42 -1.04 6.65
C ARG A 137 13.08 0.32 6.83
N ALA A 138 13.58 0.91 5.76
CA ALA A 138 14.23 2.23 5.79
C ALA A 138 13.24 3.35 6.16
N ILE A 139 11.99 3.26 5.72
CA ILE A 139 10.92 4.17 6.12
C ILE A 139 10.52 3.95 7.59
N GLY A 140 10.48 2.72 8.06
CA GLY A 140 10.12 2.37 9.44
C GLY A 140 8.64 2.55 9.77
N ALA A 141 7.77 2.70 8.77
CA ALA A 141 6.34 2.89 8.96
C ALA A 141 5.62 1.56 9.27
N PRO A 142 4.47 1.61 9.97
CA PRO A 142 3.63 0.44 10.17
C PRO A 142 3.11 -0.10 8.83
N VAL A 143 2.97 -1.42 8.74
CA VAL A 143 2.59 -2.10 7.50
C VAL A 143 1.12 -2.50 7.51
N VAL A 144 0.43 -2.29 6.39
CA VAL A 144 -0.90 -2.83 6.10
C VAL A 144 -0.75 -3.93 5.05
N LEU A 145 -1.27 -5.11 5.34
CA LEU A 145 -1.27 -6.25 4.41
C LEU A 145 -2.62 -6.39 3.72
N VAL A 146 -2.64 -6.31 2.40
CA VAL A 146 -3.82 -6.61 1.59
C VAL A 146 -3.81 -8.08 1.22
N VAL A 147 -4.81 -8.82 1.68
CA VAL A 147 -4.97 -10.24 1.40
C VAL A 147 -6.01 -10.42 0.32
N GLY A 148 -5.58 -10.87 -0.86
CA GLY A 148 -6.50 -11.28 -1.92
C GLY A 148 -7.11 -12.63 -1.59
N LEU A 149 -8.42 -12.64 -1.32
CA LEU A 149 -9.17 -13.86 -0.96
C LEU A 149 -9.35 -14.74 -2.18
N ARG A 150 -8.59 -15.81 -2.21
CA ARG A 150 -8.63 -16.95 -3.14
C ARG A 150 -8.00 -18.15 -2.47
N LEU A 151 -8.19 -19.36 -3.00
CA LEU A 151 -7.53 -20.56 -2.46
C LEU A 151 -6.01 -20.35 -2.41
N GLY A 152 -5.39 -20.66 -1.25
CA GLY A 152 -3.97 -20.41 -0.96
C GLY A 152 -3.70 -19.10 -0.21
N CYS A 153 -4.68 -18.22 -0.03
CA CYS A 153 -4.50 -16.92 0.66
C CYS A 153 -4.03 -17.06 2.11
N LEU A 154 -4.43 -18.12 2.81
CA LEU A 154 -3.97 -18.38 4.20
C LEU A 154 -2.45 -18.49 4.25
N ASN A 155 -1.88 -19.37 3.42
CA ASN A 155 -0.42 -19.56 3.33
C ASN A 155 0.29 -18.25 2.99
N HIS A 156 -0.16 -17.54 1.94
CA HIS A 156 0.47 -16.30 1.51
C HIS A 156 0.39 -15.19 2.57
N ALA A 157 -0.72 -15.09 3.28
CA ALA A 157 -0.90 -14.09 4.33
C ALA A 157 0.01 -14.37 5.55
N LEU A 158 0.09 -15.62 5.98
CA LEU A 158 0.93 -16.01 7.11
C LEU A 158 2.42 -15.83 6.79
N LEU A 159 2.90 -16.31 5.63
CA LEU A 159 4.29 -16.10 5.20
C LEU A 159 4.62 -14.60 5.06
N SER A 160 3.71 -13.79 4.53
CA SER A 160 3.92 -12.34 4.44
C SER A 160 4.01 -11.69 5.81
N ALA A 161 3.13 -12.05 6.73
CA ALA A 161 3.14 -11.53 8.10
C ALA A 161 4.40 -11.94 8.88
N GLU A 162 4.86 -13.18 8.71
CA GLU A 162 6.11 -13.66 9.28
C GLU A 162 7.31 -12.86 8.74
N ALA A 163 7.39 -12.65 7.42
CA ALA A 163 8.46 -11.90 6.78
C ALA A 163 8.49 -10.44 7.24
N ILE A 164 7.33 -9.77 7.33
CA ILE A 164 7.21 -8.38 7.83
C ILE A 164 7.76 -8.28 9.26
N ARG A 165 7.37 -9.21 10.14
CA ARG A 165 7.83 -9.23 11.53
C ARG A 165 9.33 -9.56 11.64
N ALA A 166 9.83 -10.49 10.84
CA ALA A 166 11.24 -10.84 10.79
C ALA A 166 12.12 -9.65 10.34
N ASP A 167 11.57 -8.75 9.52
CA ASP A 167 12.20 -7.50 9.11
C ASP A 167 12.13 -6.40 10.20
N GLY A 168 11.56 -6.70 11.37
CA GLY A 168 11.48 -5.77 12.51
C GLY A 168 10.37 -4.74 12.38
N LEU A 169 9.42 -4.92 11.45
CA LEU A 169 8.31 -4.00 11.23
C LEU A 169 7.02 -4.47 11.91
N GLN A 170 6.19 -3.50 12.28
CA GLN A 170 4.88 -3.76 12.84
C GLN A 170 3.88 -4.04 11.70
N LEU A 171 3.26 -5.21 11.69
CA LEU A 171 2.03 -5.42 10.95
C LEU A 171 0.89 -4.76 11.74
N ALA A 172 0.45 -3.57 11.29
CA ALA A 172 -0.53 -2.76 12.01
C ALA A 172 -1.98 -3.18 11.73
N GLY A 173 -2.19 -3.88 10.64
CA GLY A 173 -3.49 -4.41 10.26
C GLY A 173 -3.47 -5.08 8.90
N TRP A 174 -4.59 -5.69 8.55
CA TRP A 174 -4.77 -6.30 7.23
C TRP A 174 -6.18 -6.05 6.70
N VAL A 175 -6.31 -6.13 5.38
CA VAL A 175 -7.59 -5.96 4.67
C VAL A 175 -7.86 -7.22 3.86
N ALA A 176 -9.05 -7.78 4.01
CA ALA A 176 -9.54 -8.91 3.23
C ALA A 176 -10.21 -8.40 1.95
N ASN A 177 -9.65 -8.70 0.78
CA ASN A 177 -10.24 -8.30 -0.50
C ASN A 177 -10.74 -9.53 -1.27
N ALA A 178 -12.04 -9.61 -1.53
CA ALA A 178 -12.68 -10.70 -2.26
C ALA A 178 -12.40 -10.58 -3.76
N ILE A 179 -11.25 -11.08 -4.21
CA ILE A 179 -10.83 -11.05 -5.62
C ILE A 179 -11.37 -12.22 -6.43
N ASP A 180 -11.69 -13.33 -5.77
CA ASP A 180 -12.29 -14.52 -6.38
C ASP A 180 -13.77 -14.60 -5.94
N PRO A 181 -14.73 -14.41 -6.86
CA PRO A 181 -16.15 -14.47 -6.53
C PRO A 181 -16.61 -15.87 -6.12
N ASP A 182 -15.95 -16.90 -6.63
CA ASP A 182 -16.33 -18.31 -6.44
C ASP A 182 -15.55 -18.99 -5.32
N MET A 183 -14.77 -18.24 -4.53
CA MET A 183 -13.99 -18.80 -3.43
C MET A 183 -14.91 -19.50 -2.41
N ALA A 184 -14.77 -20.83 -2.30
CA ALA A 184 -15.45 -21.61 -1.26
C ALA A 184 -14.96 -21.24 0.14
N CYS A 185 -15.85 -21.30 1.13
CA CYS A 185 -15.52 -21.05 2.55
C CYS A 185 -14.76 -19.74 2.78
N ARG A 186 -15.14 -18.68 2.04
CA ARG A 186 -14.45 -17.38 2.12
C ARG A 186 -14.48 -16.81 3.54
N ASP A 187 -15.62 -16.83 4.20
CA ASP A 187 -15.79 -16.23 5.52
C ASP A 187 -15.05 -17.04 6.60
N GLU A 188 -14.99 -18.34 6.49
CA GLU A 188 -14.21 -19.23 7.36
C GLU A 188 -12.70 -19.00 7.18
N ASN A 189 -12.25 -18.68 5.95
CA ASN A 189 -10.86 -18.29 5.71
C ASN A 189 -10.54 -16.93 6.36
N ILE A 190 -11.45 -15.94 6.29
CA ILE A 190 -11.30 -14.66 7.00
C ILE A 190 -11.23 -14.90 8.51
N ASP A 191 -12.10 -15.72 9.07
CA ASP A 191 -12.10 -16.04 10.51
C ASP A 191 -10.82 -16.79 10.92
N THR A 192 -10.28 -17.63 10.05
CA THR A 192 -8.99 -18.27 10.29
C THR A 192 -7.88 -17.23 10.33
N LEU A 193 -7.81 -16.30 9.38
CA LEU A 193 -6.82 -15.23 9.37
C LEU A 193 -6.95 -14.29 10.58
N ARG A 194 -8.17 -14.01 11.06
CA ARG A 194 -8.38 -13.23 12.31
C ARG A 194 -7.74 -13.88 13.54
N ARG A 195 -7.71 -15.21 13.60
CA ARG A 195 -7.10 -15.95 14.70
C ARG A 195 -5.57 -16.08 14.57
N TRP A 196 -5.07 -16.09 13.35
CA TRP A 196 -3.67 -16.44 13.09
C TRP A 196 -2.78 -15.21 12.81
N LEU A 197 -3.32 -14.15 12.24
CA LEU A 197 -2.55 -12.94 12.00
C LEU A 197 -2.40 -12.13 13.29
N PRO A 198 -1.20 -11.64 13.62
CA PRO A 198 -0.93 -10.89 14.85
C PRO A 198 -1.34 -9.41 14.74
N ALA A 199 -2.40 -9.13 13.97
CA ALA A 199 -2.84 -7.78 13.66
C ALA A 199 -4.36 -7.77 13.39
N PRO A 200 -5.07 -6.66 13.65
CA PRO A 200 -6.50 -6.57 13.44
C PRO A 200 -6.87 -6.57 11.95
N LEU A 201 -8.05 -7.12 11.64
CA LEU A 201 -8.72 -6.91 10.37
C LEU A 201 -9.25 -5.46 10.33
N LEU A 202 -8.73 -4.67 9.39
CA LEU A 202 -9.15 -3.27 9.22
C LEU A 202 -10.44 -3.14 8.41
N GLY A 203 -10.72 -4.09 7.54
CA GLY A 203 -11.93 -4.08 6.71
C GLY A 203 -11.97 -5.22 5.73
N THR A 204 -13.14 -5.42 5.15
CA THR A 204 -13.37 -6.39 4.08
C THR A 204 -13.89 -5.65 2.84
N VAL A 205 -13.27 -5.91 1.70
CA VAL A 205 -13.70 -5.40 0.40
C VAL A 205 -14.49 -6.52 -0.28
N PRO A 206 -15.79 -6.32 -0.55
CA PRO A 206 -16.59 -7.31 -1.25
C PRO A 206 -16.13 -7.42 -2.72
N HIS A 207 -16.41 -8.57 -3.34
CA HIS A 207 -16.22 -8.70 -4.78
C HIS A 207 -17.14 -7.72 -5.51
N CYS A 208 -16.59 -6.94 -6.42
CA CYS A 208 -17.32 -5.98 -7.22
C CYS A 208 -17.09 -6.25 -8.71
N VAL A 209 -18.16 -6.22 -9.48
CA VAL A 209 -18.08 -6.20 -10.95
C VAL A 209 -17.78 -4.76 -11.40
N GLY A 210 -16.70 -4.56 -12.14
CA GLY A 210 -16.23 -3.22 -12.55
C GLY A 210 -15.23 -2.60 -11.57
N THR A 211 -15.05 -1.28 -11.62
CA THR A 211 -14.09 -0.55 -10.77
C THR A 211 -14.78 -0.14 -9.46
N PRO A 212 -14.40 -0.70 -8.31
CA PRO A 212 -15.00 -0.32 -7.02
C PRO A 212 -14.61 1.12 -6.65
N ASP A 213 -15.54 1.86 -6.05
CA ASP A 213 -15.28 3.19 -5.50
C ASP A 213 -14.59 3.07 -4.13
N ALA A 214 -13.33 3.48 -4.05
CA ALA A 214 -12.53 3.44 -2.82
C ALA A 214 -13.17 4.23 -1.65
N ARG A 215 -13.99 5.24 -1.94
CA ARG A 215 -14.69 6.05 -0.92
C ARG A 215 -15.77 5.27 -0.18
N GLN A 216 -16.27 4.18 -0.76
CA GLN A 216 -17.31 3.32 -0.18
C GLN A 216 -16.74 2.20 0.68
N ILE A 217 -15.42 2.01 0.66
CA ILE A 217 -14.76 0.97 1.46
C ILE A 217 -14.59 1.49 2.89
N ALA A 218 -15.27 0.81 3.82
CA ALA A 218 -15.14 1.12 5.24
C ALA A 218 -13.88 0.46 5.81
N LEU A 219 -12.99 1.28 6.36
CA LEU A 219 -11.79 0.84 7.05
C LEU A 219 -11.79 1.34 8.50
N ASN A 220 -11.58 0.42 9.45
CA ASN A 220 -11.44 0.72 10.86
C ASN A 220 -9.96 1.02 11.16
N LEU A 221 -9.59 2.30 11.18
CA LEU A 221 -8.22 2.69 11.47
C LEU A 221 -7.84 2.40 12.93
N PRO A 222 -6.60 1.97 13.21
CA PRO A 222 -6.10 1.91 14.58
C PRO A 222 -6.24 3.27 15.27
N ALA A 223 -6.62 3.28 16.55
CA ALA A 223 -6.80 4.53 17.31
C ALA A 223 -5.56 5.43 17.29
N ALA A 224 -4.36 4.82 17.27
CA ALA A 224 -3.10 5.55 17.18
C ALA A 224 -2.89 6.32 15.85
N TRP A 225 -3.69 6.05 14.82
CA TRP A 225 -3.62 6.72 13.52
C TRP A 225 -4.55 7.94 13.42
N GLN A 226 -5.33 8.17 14.47
CA GLN A 226 -6.23 9.31 14.57
C GLN A 226 -5.55 10.40 15.41
N PRO A 227 -5.60 11.68 15.02
CA PRO A 227 -5.13 12.76 15.88
C PRO A 227 -5.95 12.74 17.18
N ARG A 228 -5.29 12.97 18.33
CA ARG A 228 -5.99 13.17 19.58
C ARG A 228 -6.93 14.37 19.40
N ARG A 229 -8.17 14.25 19.84
CA ARG A 229 -9.12 15.37 19.81
C ARG A 229 -8.56 16.51 20.66
N LEU A 230 -8.75 17.74 20.19
CA LEU A 230 -8.31 18.94 20.92
C LEU A 230 -8.96 19.06 22.30
N ASP A 231 -10.15 18.49 22.48
CA ASP A 231 -10.90 18.41 23.73
C ASP A 231 -10.27 17.41 24.74
N GLU A 232 -9.42 16.48 24.33
CA GLU A 232 -8.67 15.56 25.20
C GLU A 232 -7.31 16.12 25.68
N LEU A 233 -6.96 17.34 25.28
CA LEU A 233 -5.71 18.01 25.65
C LEU A 233 -5.89 19.07 26.75
N VAL A 234 -7.11 19.18 27.32
CA VAL A 234 -7.44 20.11 28.42
C VAL A 234 -7.69 19.28 29.68
N GLU A 235 -6.64 18.69 30.23
CA GLU A 235 -6.53 18.26 31.61
C GLU A 235 -5.21 18.77 32.22
#